data_dc20944dd6f905d67bae03c392ea1e21
#
_entry.id   dc20944dd6f905d67bae03c392ea1e21
#
_cell.length_a   1.000
_cell.length_b   1.000
_cell.length_c   1.000
_cell.angle_alpha   90.00
_cell.angle_beta   90.00
_cell.angle_gamma   90.00
#
_symmetry.space_group_name_H-M   'P 1'
#
loop_
_entity.id
_entity.type
_entity.pdbx_description
1 polymer ?
#
loop_
_entity_poly.entity_id
_entity_poly.type
_entity_poly.pdbx_seq_one_letter_code
_entity_poly.pdbx_strand_id
1 'polypeptide(L)'
;MSSNFEHDHEENEDYGKQFRPDREIYVVKKDGSKELFNVQKVISAVGKSAYRALTKFTKEEKENICQYVVDKVNELEVDEIPIPIMHNIVESALEQVKPIVAKSYRDYRNYKQDFVRMLDCLLY
;
A
#
# COMPACT_ATOMS: atom_id res chain seq x y z
N MET A 1 28.96 11.02 4.52
CA MET A 1 28.33 10.20 5.24
C MET A 1 27.01 10.66 5.75
N SER A 2 26.97 11.66 6.40
CA SER A 2 25.72 12.06 6.96
C SER A 2 24.67 12.38 5.91
N SER A 3 25.07 12.64 4.70
CA SER A 3 24.07 12.95 3.68
C SER A 3 23.04 11.83 3.52
N ASN A 4 23.40 10.62 3.89
CA ASN A 4 22.46 9.54 3.81
C ASN A 4 21.28 9.74 4.71
N PHE A 5 21.46 10.45 5.78
CA PHE A 5 20.39 10.60 6.75
C PHE A 5 19.30 11.50 6.29
N GLU A 6 19.60 12.38 5.37
CA GLU A 6 18.55 13.27 4.88
C GLU A 6 17.51 12.50 4.10
N HIS A 7 17.93 11.47 3.38
CA HIS A 7 16.96 10.61 2.73
C HIS A 7 16.11 9.90 3.75
N ASP A 8 16.75 9.49 4.85
CA ASP A 8 16.03 8.78 5.89
C ASP A 8 14.98 9.64 6.53
N HIS A 9 15.23 10.94 6.63
CA HIS A 9 14.23 11.84 7.19
C HIS A 9 12.93 11.81 6.42
N GLU A 10 13.00 11.82 5.10
CA GLU A 10 11.79 11.73 4.31
C GLU A 10 11.09 10.40 4.51
N GLU A 11 11.88 9.33 4.55
CA GLU A 11 11.32 8.02 4.72
C GLU A 11 10.72 7.82 6.10
N ASN A 12 11.18 8.62 7.05
CA ASN A 12 10.69 8.53 8.42
C ASN A 12 9.47 9.38 8.67
N GLU A 13 9.01 10.11 7.67
CA GLU A 13 7.80 10.90 7.83
C GLU A 13 6.63 9.99 8.16
N ASP A 14 5.86 10.36 9.15
CA ASP A 14 4.80 9.51 9.65
C ASP A 14 3.47 9.91 9.04
N TYR A 15 3.16 9.30 7.91
CA TYR A 15 1.90 9.56 7.23
C TYR A 15 0.72 8.98 8.01
N GLY A 16 0.97 7.97 8.81
CA GLY A 16 -0.08 7.39 9.62
C GLY A 16 -0.62 8.35 10.67
N LYS A 17 0.19 9.28 11.12
CA LYS A 17 -0.26 10.31 12.04
C LYS A 17 -0.98 11.44 11.33
N GLN A 18 -0.56 11.76 10.11
CA GLN A 18 -1.13 12.86 9.36
C GLN A 18 -2.44 12.49 8.68
N PHE A 19 -2.56 11.26 8.23
CA PHE A 19 -3.72 10.80 7.46
C PHE A 19 -4.33 9.59 8.15
N ARG A 20 -5.43 9.83 8.85
CA ARG A 20 -6.08 8.77 9.62
C ARG A 20 -7.55 8.71 9.27
N PRO A 21 -8.14 7.50 9.28
CA PRO A 21 -9.59 7.39 9.11
C PRO A 21 -10.31 8.05 10.29
N ASP A 22 -11.60 8.28 10.09
CA ASP A 22 -12.41 8.94 11.11
C ASP A 22 -12.80 7.99 12.25
N ARG A 23 -12.39 6.73 12.20
CA ARG A 23 -12.65 5.76 13.25
C ARG A 23 -11.60 4.65 13.15
N GLU A 24 -11.60 3.75 14.13
CA GLU A 24 -10.71 2.61 14.06
C GLU A 24 -11.22 1.60 13.04
N ILE A 25 -10.33 1.24 12.10
CA ILE A 25 -10.67 0.31 11.03
C ILE A 25 -9.60 -0.77 11.00
N TYR A 26 -10.03 -2.01 10.79
CA TYR A 26 -9.13 -3.15 10.75
C TYR A 26 -9.12 -3.77 9.37
N VAL A 27 -7.93 -4.19 8.94
CA VAL A 27 -7.76 -4.93 7.69
C VAL A 27 -7.74 -6.41 8.05
N VAL A 28 -8.58 -7.19 7.37
CA VAL A 28 -8.69 -8.62 7.64
C VAL A 28 -7.86 -9.36 6.60
N LYS A 29 -6.85 -10.08 7.07
CA LYS A 29 -5.92 -10.80 6.21
C LYS A 29 -6.51 -12.15 5.81
N LYS A 30 -5.82 -12.82 4.89
CA LYS A 30 -6.31 -14.09 4.35
C LYS A 30 -6.47 -15.17 5.43
N ASP A 31 -5.60 -15.13 6.44
CA ASP A 31 -5.67 -16.11 7.52
C ASP A 31 -6.70 -15.75 8.57
N GLY A 32 -7.47 -14.69 8.36
CA GLY A 32 -8.48 -14.24 9.29
C GLY A 32 -7.99 -13.29 10.37
N SER A 33 -6.69 -13.09 10.46
CA SER A 33 -6.16 -12.16 11.45
C SER A 33 -6.49 -10.74 11.06
N LYS A 34 -6.55 -9.85 12.06
CA LYS A 34 -6.91 -8.45 11.86
C LYS A 34 -5.77 -7.57 12.26
N GLU A 35 -5.57 -6.50 11.49
CA GLU A 35 -4.53 -5.54 11.74
C GLU A 35 -5.10 -4.15 11.63
N LEU A 36 -4.76 -3.28 12.57
CA LEU A 36 -5.26 -1.91 12.53
C LEU A 36 -4.76 -1.22 11.28
N PHE A 37 -5.68 -0.59 10.55
CA PHE A 37 -5.33 0.14 9.34
C PHE A 37 -4.36 1.26 9.68
N ASN A 38 -3.30 1.37 8.89
CA ASN A 38 -2.32 2.44 9.02
C ASN A 38 -1.79 2.75 7.63
N VAL A 39 -2.02 3.97 7.16
CA VAL A 39 -1.66 4.35 5.81
C VAL A 39 -0.15 4.32 5.59
N GLN A 40 0.65 4.36 6.67
CA GLN A 40 2.10 4.23 6.54
C GLN A 40 2.48 2.91 5.88
N LYS A 41 1.73 1.84 6.18
CA LYS A 41 1.98 0.55 5.53
C LYS A 41 1.66 0.61 4.05
N VAL A 42 0.64 1.37 3.67
CA VAL A 42 0.32 1.56 2.26
C VAL A 42 1.50 2.27 1.57
N ILE A 43 2.00 3.33 2.18
CA ILE A 43 3.11 4.08 1.60
C ILE A 43 4.36 3.20 1.45
N SER A 44 4.63 2.35 2.43
CA SER A 44 5.74 1.41 2.33
C SER A 44 5.57 0.46 1.15
N ALA A 45 4.36 -0.08 1.01
CA ALA A 45 4.09 -1.06 -0.05
C ALA A 45 4.18 -0.42 -1.43
N VAL A 46 3.58 0.76 -1.60
CA VAL A 46 3.61 1.41 -2.91
C VAL A 46 5.02 1.91 -3.25
N GLY A 47 5.81 2.26 -2.22
CA GLY A 47 7.20 2.64 -2.44
C GLY A 47 8.01 1.51 -3.02
N LYS A 48 7.78 0.29 -2.55
CA LYS A 48 8.46 -0.88 -3.10
C LYS A 48 8.04 -1.12 -4.55
N SER A 49 6.78 -0.92 -4.87
CA SER A 49 6.31 -1.06 -6.24
C SER A 49 6.90 0.01 -7.16
N ALA A 50 7.04 1.23 -6.64
CA ALA A 50 7.68 2.30 -7.41
C ALA A 50 9.14 1.95 -7.69
N TYR A 51 9.83 1.42 -6.69
CA TYR A 51 11.22 1.02 -6.85
C TYR A 51 11.36 -0.03 -7.96
N ARG A 52 10.48 -1.02 -7.98
CA ARG A 52 10.49 -2.04 -9.02
C ARG A 52 10.20 -1.45 -10.40
N ALA A 53 9.46 -0.36 -10.45
CA ALA A 53 9.16 0.33 -11.72
C ALA A 53 10.21 1.38 -12.06
N LEU A 54 11.31 1.41 -11.32
CA LEU A 54 12.43 2.32 -11.52
C LEU A 54 12.01 3.77 -11.39
N THR A 55 11.15 4.04 -10.44
CA THR A 55 10.69 5.40 -10.17
C THR A 55 10.48 5.54 -8.68
N LYS A 56 10.10 6.73 -8.25
CA LYS A 56 9.75 6.97 -6.86
C LYS A 56 8.73 8.09 -6.80
N PHE A 57 8.09 8.20 -5.64
CA PHE A 57 7.06 9.21 -5.44
C PHE A 57 7.66 10.47 -4.85
N THR A 58 7.16 11.61 -5.28
CA THR A 58 7.42 12.86 -4.60
C THR A 58 6.61 12.90 -3.31
N LYS A 59 6.93 13.87 -2.45
CA LYS A 59 6.16 14.02 -1.22
C LYS A 59 4.70 14.32 -1.51
N GLU A 60 4.45 15.17 -2.50
CA GLU A 60 3.08 15.52 -2.86
C GLU A 60 2.32 14.30 -3.36
N GLU A 61 2.98 13.47 -4.16
CA GLU A 61 2.34 12.25 -4.64
C GLU A 61 1.99 11.31 -3.50
N LYS A 62 2.88 11.18 -2.53
CA LYS A 62 2.60 10.34 -1.36
C LYS A 62 1.40 10.87 -0.57
N GLU A 63 1.33 12.19 -0.40
CA GLU A 63 0.21 12.78 0.31
C GLU A 63 -1.10 12.56 -0.43
N ASN A 64 -1.05 12.66 -1.76
CA ASN A 64 -2.25 12.41 -2.56
C ASN A 64 -2.72 10.97 -2.44
N ILE A 65 -1.79 10.02 -2.43
CA ILE A 65 -2.13 8.62 -2.23
C ILE A 65 -2.77 8.43 -0.87
N CYS A 66 -2.17 8.98 0.16
CA CYS A 66 -2.68 8.84 1.52
C CYS A 66 -4.09 9.40 1.64
N GLN A 67 -4.32 10.59 1.09
CA GLN A 67 -5.62 11.21 1.17
C GLN A 67 -6.67 10.39 0.44
N TYR A 68 -6.33 9.93 -0.76
CA TYR A 68 -7.26 9.11 -1.53
C TYR A 68 -7.64 7.84 -0.77
N VAL A 69 -6.63 7.15 -0.24
CA VAL A 69 -6.89 5.88 0.45
C VAL A 69 -7.74 6.10 1.70
N VAL A 70 -7.40 7.10 2.49
CA VAL A 70 -8.16 7.37 3.71
C VAL A 70 -9.60 7.78 3.39
N ASP A 71 -9.79 8.60 2.34
CA ASP A 71 -11.13 9.00 1.93
C ASP A 71 -11.97 7.79 1.53
N LYS A 72 -11.37 6.87 0.75
CA LYS A 72 -12.10 5.69 0.32
C LYS A 72 -12.44 4.77 1.48
N VAL A 73 -11.50 4.63 2.42
CA VAL A 73 -11.74 3.81 3.60
C VAL A 73 -12.90 4.40 4.41
N ASN A 74 -12.92 5.72 4.57
CA ASN A 74 -14.02 6.36 5.28
C ASN A 74 -15.35 6.16 4.58
N GLU A 75 -15.37 6.18 3.26
CA GLU A 75 -16.60 6.03 2.49
C GLU A 75 -17.23 4.65 2.64
N LEU A 76 -16.42 3.64 2.96
CA LEU A 76 -16.95 2.29 3.08
C LEU A 76 -17.89 2.11 4.28
N GLU A 77 -17.74 2.95 5.29
CA GLU A 77 -18.61 2.92 6.47
C GLU A 77 -18.65 1.54 7.14
N VAL A 78 -17.51 0.85 7.15
CA VAL A 78 -17.36 -0.44 7.83
C VAL A 78 -16.16 -0.36 8.75
N ASP A 79 -16.10 -1.29 9.71
CA ASP A 79 -14.99 -1.34 10.65
C ASP A 79 -13.91 -2.34 10.24
N GLU A 80 -14.23 -3.23 9.30
CA GLU A 80 -13.30 -4.25 8.85
C GLU A 80 -13.30 -4.29 7.33
N ILE A 81 -12.10 -4.32 6.75
CA ILE A 81 -11.93 -4.32 5.31
C ILE A 81 -11.12 -5.55 4.92
N PRO A 82 -11.68 -6.46 4.11
CA PRO A 82 -10.89 -7.61 3.63
C PRO A 82 -9.72 -7.16 2.78
N ILE A 83 -8.62 -7.89 2.86
CA ILE A 83 -7.40 -7.50 2.16
C ILE A 83 -7.59 -7.31 0.65
N PRO A 84 -8.41 -8.11 -0.07
CA PRO A 84 -8.62 -7.84 -1.49
C PRO A 84 -9.24 -6.47 -1.77
N ILE A 85 -10.16 -6.05 -0.92
CA ILE A 85 -10.76 -4.71 -1.06
C ILE A 85 -9.70 -3.64 -0.83
N MET A 86 -8.84 -3.85 0.16
CA MET A 86 -7.77 -2.91 0.44
C MET A 86 -6.83 -2.78 -0.76
N HIS A 87 -6.48 -3.90 -1.38
CA HIS A 87 -5.65 -3.87 -2.59
C HIS A 87 -6.29 -3.08 -3.71
N ASN A 88 -7.60 -3.23 -3.90
CA ASN A 88 -8.30 -2.49 -4.93
C ASN A 88 -8.24 -0.99 -4.67
N ILE A 89 -8.41 -0.59 -3.43
CA ILE A 89 -8.33 0.82 -3.06
C ILE A 89 -6.94 1.38 -3.36
N VAL A 90 -5.90 0.63 -2.99
CA VAL A 90 -4.52 1.06 -3.23
C VAL A 90 -4.24 1.16 -4.73
N GLU A 91 -4.67 0.17 -5.49
CA GLU A 91 -4.47 0.21 -6.94
C GLU A 91 -5.15 1.42 -7.57
N SER A 92 -6.37 1.74 -7.12
CA SER A 92 -7.08 2.90 -7.64
C SER A 92 -6.33 4.19 -7.33
N ALA A 93 -5.77 4.30 -6.13
CA ALA A 93 -4.97 5.46 -5.78
C ALA A 93 -3.77 5.60 -6.71
N LEU A 94 -3.10 4.49 -6.98
CA LEU A 94 -1.93 4.50 -7.85
C LEU A 94 -2.30 4.83 -9.29
N GLU A 95 -3.45 4.37 -9.76
CA GLU A 95 -3.89 4.70 -11.11
C GLU A 95 -4.06 6.21 -11.28
N GLN A 96 -4.48 6.89 -10.23
CA GLN A 96 -4.67 8.33 -10.32
C GLN A 96 -3.38 9.11 -10.19
N VAL A 97 -2.44 8.60 -9.40
CA VAL A 97 -1.22 9.36 -9.10
C VAL A 97 -0.09 8.99 -10.04
N LYS A 98 0.11 7.69 -10.29
CA LYS A 98 1.23 7.25 -11.13
C LYS A 98 0.91 5.86 -11.69
N PRO A 99 0.25 5.80 -12.83
CA PRO A 99 -0.25 4.51 -13.36
C PRO A 99 0.81 3.44 -13.58
N ILE A 100 2.03 3.82 -13.88
CA ILE A 100 3.07 2.81 -14.08
C ILE A 100 3.34 2.04 -12.79
N VAL A 101 3.15 2.70 -11.65
CA VAL A 101 3.33 2.02 -10.37
C VAL A 101 2.12 1.14 -10.06
N ALA A 102 0.92 1.54 -10.49
CA ALA A 102 -0.25 0.69 -10.33
C ALA A 102 -0.02 -0.65 -11.02
N LYS A 103 0.53 -0.62 -12.23
CA LYS A 103 0.83 -1.84 -12.96
C LYS A 103 1.86 -2.68 -12.21
N SER A 104 2.91 -2.06 -11.70
CA SER A 104 3.94 -2.77 -10.95
C SER A 104 3.36 -3.42 -9.69
N TYR A 105 2.51 -2.71 -9.00
CA TYR A 105 1.87 -3.21 -7.79
C TYR A 105 1.03 -4.46 -8.10
N ARG A 106 0.23 -4.38 -9.15
CA ARG A 106 -0.64 -5.47 -9.55
C ARG A 106 0.15 -6.67 -10.04
N ASP A 107 1.18 -6.42 -10.84
CA ASP A 107 1.99 -7.50 -11.40
C ASP A 107 2.72 -8.26 -10.31
N TYR A 108 3.26 -7.55 -9.31
CA TYR A 108 3.97 -8.22 -8.24
C TYR A 108 3.03 -9.08 -7.39
N ARG A 109 1.84 -8.55 -7.11
CA ARG A 109 0.85 -9.31 -6.35
C ARG A 109 0.48 -10.60 -7.09
N ASN A 110 0.26 -10.49 -8.39
CA ASN A 110 -0.08 -11.66 -9.21
C ASN A 110 1.09 -12.64 -9.29
N TYR A 111 2.29 -12.10 -9.45
CA TYR A 111 3.49 -12.93 -9.51
C TYR A 111 3.66 -13.75 -8.22
N LYS A 112 3.44 -13.10 -7.08
CA LYS A 112 3.57 -13.79 -5.81
C LYS A 112 2.58 -14.96 -5.70
N GLN A 113 1.35 -14.72 -6.10
CA GLN A 113 0.35 -15.77 -6.06
C GLN A 113 0.69 -16.91 -7.01
N ASP A 114 1.15 -16.58 -8.20
CA ASP A 114 1.52 -17.60 -9.19
C ASP A 114 2.72 -18.40 -8.74
N PHE A 115 3.68 -17.74 -8.10
CA PHE A 115 4.88 -18.43 -7.63
C PHE A 115 4.52 -19.44 -6.54
N VAL A 116 3.68 -19.06 -5.59
CA VAL A 116 3.26 -19.96 -4.52
C VAL A 116 2.50 -21.14 -5.11
N ARG A 117 1.61 -20.88 -6.06
CA ARG A 117 0.85 -21.95 -6.71
C ARG A 117 1.76 -22.90 -7.47
N MET A 118 2.76 -22.34 -8.14
CA MET A 118 3.71 -23.15 -8.86
C MET A 118 4.52 -24.05 -7.93
N LEU A 119 4.94 -23.52 -6.79
CA LEU A 119 5.66 -24.30 -5.81
C LEU A 119 4.81 -25.46 -5.29
N ASP A 120 3.53 -25.18 -5.02
CA ASP A 120 2.62 -26.22 -4.58
C ASP A 120 2.55 -27.35 -5.59
N CYS A 121 2.45 -27.00 -6.88
CA CYS A 121 2.40 -28.02 -7.93
C CYS A 121 3.68 -28.83 -7.99
N LEU A 122 4.83 -28.19 -7.79
CA LEU A 122 6.11 -28.89 -7.87
C LEU A 122 6.37 -29.77 -6.66
N LEU A 123 5.88 -29.36 -5.51
CA LEU A 123 6.16 -30.08 -4.26
C LEU A 123 5.17 -31.19 -4.00
N TYR A 124 3.99 -31.12 -4.54
CA TYR A 124 2.93 -32.09 -4.33
C TYR A 124 2.35 -32.58 -5.65
#